data_cf38e60acb26838a43b034d5c71089d5
#
_entry.id   cf38e60acb26838a43b034d5c71089d5
#
_cell.length_a   1.000
_cell.length_b   1.000
_cell.length_c   1.000
_cell.angle_alpha   90.00
_cell.angle_beta   90.00
_cell.angle_gamma   90.00
#
_symmetry.space_group_name_H-M   'P 1'
#
loop_
_entity.id
_entity.type
_entity.pdbx_description
1 polymer ?
#
loop_
_entity_poly.entity_id
_entity_poly.type
_entity_poly.pdbx_seq_one_letter_code
_entity_poly.pdbx_strand_id
1 'polypeptide(L)'
;MKAVAVPRAVPGARRRLSEIIDAAAKVFARRGYHGASTQDIADVLGIRQASLYYYFDSKEAALEAVCREGHQGYVERIRRIARTDASASEKVAQALFHHAAPERRDFTLVFLRERRFLPLPARKRIRAFEVQYERAIQRLIEQGIGSGEFRADLDARMATLAFFGLANSAAVWYGREPAVTPERMLRSYIDLLVRALRLTH
;
A
#
# COMPACT_ATOMS: atom_id res chain seq x y z
N MET A 1 -9.61 -19.18 19.31
CA MET A 1 -8.90 -18.18 18.49
C MET A 1 -9.60 -16.82 18.69
N LYS A 2 -9.05 -15.97 19.54
CA LYS A 2 -9.63 -14.62 19.76
C LYS A 2 -9.22 -13.72 18.59
N ALA A 3 -10.20 -13.11 17.93
CA ALA A 3 -9.97 -12.05 16.96
C ALA A 3 -9.20 -10.92 17.64
N VAL A 4 -8.28 -10.27 16.89
CA VAL A 4 -7.61 -9.05 17.33
C VAL A 4 -8.69 -8.09 17.80
N ALA A 5 -8.80 -7.90 19.09
CA ALA A 5 -9.76 -6.98 19.68
C ALA A 5 -9.33 -5.55 19.28
N VAL A 6 -10.11 -4.92 18.41
CA VAL A 6 -10.00 -3.48 18.19
C VAL A 6 -10.45 -2.81 19.49
N PRO A 7 -9.56 -2.08 20.20
CA PRO A 7 -9.98 -1.38 21.41
C PRO A 7 -11.08 -0.39 21.04
N ARG A 8 -12.15 -0.39 21.84
CA ARG A 8 -13.27 0.58 21.75
C ARG A 8 -12.72 2.00 21.67
N ALA A 9 -13.26 2.78 20.75
CA ALA A 9 -12.81 4.08 20.29
C ALA A 9 -12.62 5.12 21.40
N VAL A 10 -11.41 5.18 21.95
CA VAL A 10 -10.88 6.38 22.59
C VAL A 10 -10.01 7.06 21.52
N PRO A 11 -10.22 8.34 21.18
CA PRO A 11 -9.46 9.01 20.10
C PRO A 11 -7.94 8.88 20.22
N GLY A 12 -7.40 8.87 21.45
CA GLY A 12 -5.98 8.65 21.71
C GLY A 12 -5.48 7.22 21.42
N ALA A 13 -6.33 6.18 21.57
CA ALA A 13 -5.92 4.79 21.35
C ALA A 13 -5.73 4.47 19.86
N ARG A 14 -6.57 5.05 18.97
CA ARG A 14 -6.42 4.90 17.51
C ARG A 14 -5.14 5.54 16.98
N ARG A 15 -4.85 6.76 17.43
CA ARG A 15 -3.62 7.47 17.06
C ARG A 15 -2.39 6.68 17.49
N ARG A 16 -2.39 6.18 18.73
CA ARG A 16 -1.28 5.38 19.25
C ARG A 16 -1.10 4.04 18.51
N LEU A 17 -2.18 3.38 18.13
CA LEU A 17 -2.09 2.16 17.31
C LEU A 17 -1.48 2.44 15.92
N SER A 18 -1.85 3.54 15.26
CA SER A 18 -1.25 3.95 13.99
C SER A 18 0.25 4.20 14.15
N GLU A 19 0.68 4.95 15.18
CA GLU A 19 2.09 5.21 15.46
C GLU A 19 2.89 3.90 15.67
N ILE A 20 2.28 2.93 16.34
CA ILE A 20 2.92 1.61 16.57
C ILE A 20 3.02 0.81 15.28
N ILE A 21 1.99 0.84 14.42
CA ILE A 21 2.02 0.17 13.11
C ILE A 21 3.06 0.81 12.19
N ASP A 22 3.19 2.14 12.21
CA ASP A 22 4.22 2.86 11.44
C ASP A 22 5.64 2.50 11.91
N ALA A 23 5.87 2.39 13.22
CA ALA A 23 7.14 1.93 13.77
C ALA A 23 7.45 0.48 13.38
N ALA A 24 6.46 -0.40 13.45
CA ALA A 24 6.60 -1.80 13.01
C ALA A 24 6.93 -1.89 11.50
N ALA A 25 6.28 -1.07 10.65
CA ALA A 25 6.57 -1.00 9.23
C ALA A 25 8.03 -0.59 8.97
N LYS A 26 8.54 0.43 9.66
CA LYS A 26 9.94 0.87 9.57
C LYS A 26 10.92 -0.23 9.97
N VAL A 27 10.65 -0.91 11.09
CA VAL A 27 11.53 -1.98 11.59
C VAL A 27 11.56 -3.16 10.62
N PHE A 28 10.39 -3.64 10.17
CA PHE A 28 10.31 -4.74 9.20
C PHE A 28 10.90 -4.37 7.84
N ALA A 29 10.70 -3.15 7.35
CA ALA A 29 11.28 -2.70 6.08
C ALA A 29 12.82 -2.68 6.11
N ARG A 30 13.41 -2.33 7.27
CA ARG A 30 14.87 -2.24 7.45
C ARG A 30 15.54 -3.57 7.72
N ARG A 31 14.98 -4.39 8.61
CA ARG A 31 15.60 -5.61 9.15
C ARG A 31 15.03 -6.91 8.56
N GLY A 32 13.93 -6.82 7.80
CA GLY A 32 13.14 -7.98 7.41
C GLY A 32 12.43 -8.63 8.60
N TYR A 33 11.53 -9.59 8.32
CA TYR A 33 10.77 -10.26 9.36
C TYR A 33 11.66 -11.03 10.34
N HIS A 34 12.62 -11.82 9.85
CA HIS A 34 13.47 -12.64 10.71
C HIS A 34 14.46 -11.81 11.56
N GLY A 35 15.01 -10.74 11.00
CA GLY A 35 15.96 -9.86 11.69
C GLY A 35 15.32 -8.85 12.63
N ALA A 36 13.98 -8.72 12.62
CA ALA A 36 13.23 -7.83 13.49
C ALA A 36 12.76 -8.54 14.75
N SER A 37 12.70 -7.80 15.86
CA SER A 37 12.09 -8.23 17.12
C SER A 37 11.01 -7.26 17.58
N THR A 38 10.14 -7.67 18.50
CA THR A 38 9.19 -6.78 19.16
C THR A 38 9.90 -5.73 20.02
N GLN A 39 11.09 -6.04 20.55
CA GLN A 39 11.93 -5.06 21.26
C GLN A 39 12.36 -3.93 20.32
N ASP A 40 12.80 -4.23 19.08
CA ASP A 40 13.20 -3.20 18.12
C ASP A 40 12.05 -2.22 17.81
N ILE A 41 10.82 -2.72 17.77
CA ILE A 41 9.63 -1.86 17.56
C ILE A 41 9.40 -0.97 18.78
N ALA A 42 9.53 -1.55 19.98
CA ALA A 42 9.39 -0.80 21.24
C ALA A 42 10.45 0.29 21.38
N ASP A 43 11.69 0.00 20.99
CA ASP A 43 12.82 0.94 21.02
C ASP A 43 12.59 2.14 20.09
N VAL A 44 12.07 1.92 18.88
CA VAL A 44 11.70 3.01 17.94
C VAL A 44 10.65 3.95 18.53
N LEU A 45 9.78 3.42 19.38
CA LEU A 45 8.69 4.18 20.00
C LEU A 45 9.08 4.80 21.35
N GLY A 46 10.24 4.44 21.91
CA GLY A 46 10.66 4.83 23.25
C GLY A 46 9.75 4.26 24.35
N ILE A 47 9.18 3.06 24.15
CA ILE A 47 8.28 2.39 25.11
C ILE A 47 8.90 1.06 25.58
N ARG A 48 8.36 0.52 26.68
CA ARG A 48 8.72 -0.82 27.13
C ARG A 48 8.10 -1.88 26.22
N GLN A 49 8.81 -2.97 25.96
CA GLN A 49 8.32 -4.11 25.18
C GLN A 49 6.98 -4.64 25.73
N ALA A 50 6.82 -4.68 27.04
CA ALA A 50 5.55 -5.09 27.66
C ALA A 50 4.35 -4.24 27.22
N SER A 51 4.57 -2.95 26.93
CA SER A 51 3.53 -2.06 26.43
C SER A 51 3.14 -2.38 24.98
N LEU A 52 4.05 -2.93 24.20
CA LEU A 52 3.76 -3.35 22.83
C LEU A 52 2.84 -4.58 22.79
N TYR A 53 3.01 -5.51 23.73
CA TYR A 53 2.16 -6.69 23.85
C TYR A 53 0.68 -6.39 24.19
N TYR A 54 0.40 -5.18 24.66
CA TYR A 54 -0.99 -4.71 24.78
C TYR A 54 -1.67 -4.55 23.41
N TYR A 55 -0.91 -4.28 22.34
CA TYR A 55 -1.42 -4.05 20.99
C TYR A 55 -1.28 -5.27 20.08
N PHE A 56 -0.22 -6.04 20.23
CA PHE A 56 0.09 -7.20 19.40
C PHE A 56 0.54 -8.38 20.25
N ASP A 57 -0.19 -9.48 20.15
CA ASP A 57 0.11 -10.70 20.90
C ASP A 57 1.41 -11.39 20.42
N SER A 58 1.89 -11.05 19.21
CA SER A 58 3.09 -11.64 18.62
C SER A 58 3.68 -10.76 17.50
N LYS A 59 4.88 -11.09 17.06
CA LYS A 59 5.54 -10.47 15.90
C LYS A 59 4.72 -10.68 14.60
N GLU A 60 4.11 -11.85 14.45
CA GLU A 60 3.21 -12.18 13.34
C GLU A 60 1.98 -11.28 13.33
N ALA A 61 1.39 -11.00 14.50
CA ALA A 61 0.26 -10.09 14.63
C ALA A 61 0.64 -8.66 14.24
N ALA A 62 1.84 -8.21 14.61
CA ALA A 62 2.37 -6.91 14.18
C ALA A 62 2.57 -6.86 12.65
N LEU A 63 3.15 -7.92 12.05
CA LEU A 63 3.32 -8.00 10.59
C LEU A 63 1.98 -7.99 9.86
N GLU A 64 0.99 -8.74 10.37
CA GLU A 64 -0.37 -8.74 9.80
C GLU A 64 -0.99 -7.34 9.86
N ALA A 65 -0.84 -6.63 11.00
CA ALA A 65 -1.35 -5.29 11.17
C ALA A 65 -0.71 -4.31 10.15
N VAL A 66 0.59 -4.38 9.92
CA VAL A 66 1.30 -3.58 8.92
C VAL A 66 0.76 -3.87 7.51
N CYS A 67 0.67 -5.15 7.11
CA CYS A 67 0.17 -5.51 5.79
C CYS A 67 -1.28 -5.09 5.57
N ARG A 68 -2.13 -5.22 6.61
CA ARG A 68 -3.54 -4.82 6.56
C ARG A 68 -3.70 -3.32 6.43
N GLU A 69 -3.01 -2.54 7.27
CA GLU A 69 -3.08 -1.06 7.25
C GLU A 69 -2.64 -0.51 5.91
N GLY A 70 -1.58 -1.08 5.32
CA GLY A 70 -1.12 -0.74 3.98
C GLY A 70 -2.24 -0.85 2.96
N HIS A 71 -2.88 -2.02 2.86
CA HIS A 71 -3.89 -2.31 1.85
C HIS A 71 -5.24 -1.65 2.12
N GLN A 72 -5.66 -1.59 3.37
CA GLN A 72 -6.90 -0.94 3.76
C GLN A 72 -6.89 0.55 3.37
N GLY A 73 -5.76 1.24 3.59
CA GLY A 73 -5.56 2.61 3.15
C GLY A 73 -5.67 2.79 1.63
N TYR A 74 -5.16 1.85 0.84
CA TYR A 74 -5.32 1.87 -0.63
C TYR A 74 -6.77 1.67 -1.05
N VAL A 75 -7.49 0.71 -0.47
CA VAL A 75 -8.91 0.46 -0.77
C VAL A 75 -9.78 1.67 -0.41
N GLU A 76 -9.56 2.30 0.73
CA GLU A 76 -10.30 3.50 1.12
C GLU A 76 -9.99 4.68 0.19
N ARG A 77 -8.74 4.85 -0.21
CA ARG A 77 -8.34 5.93 -1.11
C ARG A 77 -8.94 5.76 -2.51
N ILE A 78 -8.84 4.56 -3.09
CA ILE A 78 -9.37 4.33 -4.44
C ILE A 78 -10.90 4.49 -4.49
N ARG A 79 -11.62 4.12 -3.42
CA ARG A 79 -13.06 4.37 -3.32
C ARG A 79 -13.40 5.86 -3.35
N ARG A 80 -12.58 6.71 -2.72
CA ARG A 80 -12.75 8.17 -2.77
C ARG A 80 -12.47 8.72 -4.17
N ILE A 81 -11.36 8.31 -4.77
CA ILE A 81 -10.98 8.70 -6.13
C ILE A 81 -12.07 8.33 -7.13
N ALA A 82 -12.61 7.10 -7.07
CA ALA A 82 -13.63 6.63 -7.98
C ALA A 82 -14.93 7.46 -7.95
N ARG A 83 -15.22 8.13 -6.84
CA ARG A 83 -16.43 8.96 -6.65
C ARG A 83 -16.29 10.42 -7.11
N THR A 84 -15.09 10.84 -7.51
CA THR A 84 -14.89 12.20 -8.03
C THR A 84 -15.37 12.31 -9.48
N ASP A 85 -15.62 13.52 -9.93
CA ASP A 85 -15.97 13.83 -11.33
C ASP A 85 -14.74 13.95 -12.24
N ALA A 86 -13.55 13.60 -11.75
CA ALA A 86 -12.32 13.61 -12.50
C ALA A 86 -12.38 12.61 -13.68
N SER A 87 -11.63 12.89 -14.74
CA SER A 87 -11.44 11.98 -15.88
C SER A 87 -10.80 10.65 -15.48
N ALA A 88 -10.91 9.63 -16.31
CA ALA A 88 -10.30 8.33 -16.04
C ALA A 88 -8.77 8.44 -15.91
N SER A 89 -8.12 9.25 -16.76
CA SER A 89 -6.69 9.54 -16.67
C SER A 89 -6.30 10.16 -15.34
N GLU A 90 -7.04 11.16 -14.88
CA GLU A 90 -6.78 11.81 -13.61
C GLU A 90 -6.97 10.87 -12.43
N LYS A 91 -8.01 10.02 -12.45
CA LYS A 91 -8.25 9.00 -11.43
C LYS A 91 -7.12 7.98 -11.36
N VAL A 92 -6.66 7.47 -12.51
CA VAL A 92 -5.53 6.54 -12.56
C VAL A 92 -4.23 7.22 -12.10
N ALA A 93 -3.99 8.47 -12.51
CA ALA A 93 -2.84 9.26 -12.06
C ALA A 93 -2.85 9.47 -10.53
N GLN A 94 -3.98 9.87 -9.96
CA GLN A 94 -4.16 10.02 -8.51
C GLN A 94 -3.95 8.69 -7.77
N ALA A 95 -4.47 7.59 -8.31
CA ALA A 95 -4.29 6.27 -7.72
C ALA A 95 -2.82 5.86 -7.68
N LEU A 96 -2.08 6.07 -8.78
CA LEU A 96 -0.64 5.79 -8.87
C LEU A 96 0.15 6.69 -7.92
N PHE A 97 -0.14 7.98 -7.89
CA PHE A 97 0.48 8.94 -6.96
C PHE A 97 0.35 8.49 -5.51
N HIS A 98 -0.84 8.11 -5.08
CA HIS A 98 -1.07 7.70 -3.70
C HIS A 98 -0.50 6.32 -3.36
N HIS A 99 -0.44 5.39 -4.31
CA HIS A 99 0.16 4.08 -4.07
C HIS A 99 1.68 4.21 -3.92
N ALA A 100 2.30 4.94 -4.83
CA ALA A 100 3.75 5.07 -4.90
C ALA A 100 4.30 6.23 -4.05
N ALA A 101 3.47 6.86 -3.20
CA ALA A 101 3.89 7.95 -2.33
C ALA A 101 5.02 7.50 -1.37
N PRO A 102 6.06 8.33 -1.14
CA PRO A 102 7.20 7.99 -0.28
C PRO A 102 6.81 7.55 1.13
N GLU A 103 5.74 8.14 1.68
CA GLU A 103 5.22 7.83 3.01
C GLU A 103 4.67 6.39 3.11
N ARG A 104 4.34 5.79 1.97
CA ARG A 104 3.84 4.41 1.88
C ARG A 104 4.94 3.39 1.60
N ARG A 105 6.18 3.85 1.40
CA ARG A 105 7.32 3.01 1.00
C ARG A 105 7.52 1.81 1.92
N ASP A 106 7.57 2.02 3.22
CA ASP A 106 7.87 0.95 4.17
C ASP A 106 6.76 -0.09 4.21
N PHE A 107 5.50 0.33 4.16
CA PHE A 107 4.34 -0.57 4.05
C PHE A 107 4.40 -1.42 2.77
N THR A 108 4.70 -0.78 1.64
CA THR A 108 4.82 -1.48 0.36
C THR A 108 5.97 -2.48 0.37
N LEU A 109 7.15 -2.10 0.90
CA LEU A 109 8.31 -2.99 1.01
C LEU A 109 8.03 -4.20 1.91
N VAL A 110 7.41 -3.96 3.08
CA VAL A 110 7.04 -5.04 4.01
C VAL A 110 6.05 -5.99 3.33
N PHE A 111 5.03 -5.46 2.68
CA PHE A 111 4.08 -6.29 1.97
C PHE A 111 4.74 -7.14 0.88
N LEU A 112 5.58 -6.56 0.03
CA LEU A 112 6.21 -7.26 -1.09
C LEU A 112 7.17 -8.36 -0.63
N ARG A 113 7.91 -8.13 0.46
CA ARG A 113 9.01 -9.00 0.89
C ARG A 113 8.61 -9.97 2.00
N GLU A 114 7.81 -9.50 2.96
CA GLU A 114 7.63 -10.17 4.25
C GLU A 114 6.26 -10.88 4.39
N ARG A 115 5.25 -10.56 3.56
CA ARG A 115 3.92 -11.19 3.65
C ARG A 115 3.92 -12.71 3.59
N ARG A 116 4.96 -13.30 2.98
CA ARG A 116 5.13 -14.76 2.90
C ARG A 116 5.29 -15.43 4.27
N PHE A 117 5.72 -14.68 5.28
CA PHE A 117 5.87 -15.17 6.66
C PHE A 117 4.59 -15.10 7.48
N LEU A 118 3.52 -14.51 6.94
CA LEU A 118 2.21 -14.52 7.59
C LEU A 118 1.61 -15.93 7.60
N PRO A 119 0.93 -16.34 8.69
CA PRO A 119 0.13 -17.55 8.71
C PRO A 119 -0.94 -17.55 7.61
N LEU A 120 -1.31 -18.75 7.12
CA LEU A 120 -2.27 -18.89 6.01
C LEU A 120 -3.60 -18.12 6.22
N PRO A 121 -4.23 -18.14 7.43
CA PRO A 121 -5.45 -17.35 7.64
C PRO A 121 -5.24 -15.83 7.47
N ALA A 122 -4.10 -15.30 7.94
CA ALA A 122 -3.74 -13.89 7.79
C ALA A 122 -3.52 -13.54 6.31
N ARG A 123 -2.77 -14.37 5.57
CA ARG A 123 -2.57 -14.18 4.12
C ARG A 123 -3.89 -14.15 3.35
N LYS A 124 -4.87 -15.00 3.70
CA LYS A 124 -6.20 -14.99 3.08
C LYS A 124 -6.94 -13.69 3.34
N ARG A 125 -6.87 -13.14 4.57
CA ARG A 125 -7.48 -11.83 4.89
C ARG A 125 -6.84 -10.69 4.08
N ILE A 126 -5.51 -10.67 4.01
CA ILE A 126 -4.80 -9.65 3.22
C ILE A 126 -5.14 -9.77 1.74
N ARG A 127 -5.19 -10.99 1.19
CA ARG A 127 -5.54 -11.22 -0.23
C ARG A 127 -6.92 -10.65 -0.59
N ALA A 128 -7.86 -10.64 0.33
CA ALA A 128 -9.17 -10.04 0.09
C ALA A 128 -9.08 -8.51 -0.19
N PHE A 129 -8.22 -7.79 0.51
CA PHE A 129 -7.95 -6.37 0.24
C PHE A 129 -7.19 -6.16 -1.07
N GLU A 130 -6.20 -7.01 -1.36
CA GLU A 130 -5.48 -6.98 -2.64
C GLU A 130 -6.46 -7.07 -3.81
N VAL A 131 -7.32 -8.10 -3.80
CA VAL A 131 -8.32 -8.32 -4.86
C VAL A 131 -9.28 -7.15 -4.99
N GLN A 132 -9.72 -6.56 -3.88
CA GLN A 132 -10.59 -5.38 -3.93
C GLN A 132 -9.89 -4.20 -4.59
N TYR A 133 -8.62 -3.97 -4.26
CA TYR A 133 -7.86 -2.86 -4.83
C TYR A 133 -7.54 -3.11 -6.31
N GLU A 134 -7.08 -4.31 -6.67
CA GLU A 134 -6.84 -4.71 -8.07
C GLU A 134 -8.09 -4.47 -8.93
N ARG A 135 -9.25 -4.97 -8.48
CA ARG A 135 -10.53 -4.78 -9.19
C ARG A 135 -10.95 -3.31 -9.30
N ALA A 136 -10.65 -2.50 -8.29
CA ALA A 136 -10.98 -1.09 -8.35
C ALA A 136 -10.14 -0.34 -9.38
N ILE A 137 -8.82 -0.61 -9.47
CA ILE A 137 -7.96 -0.05 -10.51
C ILE A 137 -8.41 -0.52 -11.90
N GLN A 138 -8.68 -1.82 -12.05
CA GLN A 138 -9.15 -2.37 -13.33
C GLN A 138 -10.41 -1.68 -13.82
N ARG A 139 -11.40 -1.46 -12.94
CA ARG A 139 -12.63 -0.74 -13.29
C ARG A 139 -12.38 0.70 -13.75
N LEU A 140 -11.44 1.43 -13.15
CA LEU A 140 -11.09 2.77 -13.62
C LEU A 140 -10.54 2.74 -15.04
N ILE A 141 -9.72 1.73 -15.36
CA ILE A 141 -9.18 1.53 -16.71
C ILE A 141 -10.30 1.16 -17.69
N GLU A 142 -11.18 0.21 -17.32
CA GLU A 142 -12.35 -0.18 -18.11
C GLU A 142 -13.30 1.01 -18.37
N GLN A 143 -13.52 1.87 -17.38
CA GLN A 143 -14.30 3.11 -17.55
C GLN A 143 -13.63 4.06 -18.55
N GLY A 144 -12.31 4.21 -18.51
CA GLY A 144 -11.58 5.03 -19.48
C GLY A 144 -11.63 4.49 -20.90
N ILE A 145 -11.61 3.16 -21.08
CA ILE A 145 -11.82 2.51 -22.37
C ILE A 145 -13.26 2.75 -22.86
N GLY A 146 -14.25 2.53 -22.00
CA GLY A 146 -15.66 2.71 -22.33
C GLY A 146 -16.08 4.14 -22.66
N SER A 147 -15.40 5.14 -22.08
CA SER A 147 -15.61 6.56 -22.39
C SER A 147 -14.84 7.06 -23.61
N GLY A 148 -13.98 6.23 -24.22
CA GLY A 148 -13.09 6.63 -25.32
C GLY A 148 -11.90 7.48 -24.90
N GLU A 149 -11.64 7.65 -23.60
CA GLU A 149 -10.46 8.37 -23.10
C GLU A 149 -9.20 7.52 -23.23
N PHE A 150 -9.32 6.20 -23.12
CA PHE A 150 -8.25 5.24 -23.33
C PHE A 150 -8.45 4.46 -24.64
N ARG A 151 -7.36 3.92 -25.16
CA ARG A 151 -7.38 3.12 -26.39
C ARG A 151 -8.34 1.92 -26.27
N ALA A 152 -9.11 1.67 -27.28
CA ALA A 152 -10.08 0.57 -27.31
C ALA A 152 -9.44 -0.84 -27.39
N ASP A 153 -8.18 -0.91 -27.86
CA ASP A 153 -7.40 -2.14 -27.98
C ASP A 153 -6.66 -2.56 -26.70
N LEU A 154 -6.81 -1.78 -25.61
CA LEU A 154 -6.17 -2.08 -24.33
C LEU A 154 -6.77 -3.33 -23.67
N ASP A 155 -5.91 -4.26 -23.29
CA ASP A 155 -6.25 -5.24 -22.26
C ASP A 155 -6.24 -4.59 -20.89
N ALA A 156 -7.42 -4.36 -20.32
CA ALA A 156 -7.57 -3.72 -19.01
C ALA A 156 -6.86 -4.48 -17.88
N ARG A 157 -6.76 -5.82 -17.99
CA ARG A 157 -6.02 -6.64 -17.01
C ARG A 157 -4.52 -6.40 -17.10
N MET A 158 -3.96 -6.40 -18.30
CA MET A 158 -2.53 -6.14 -18.51
C MET A 158 -2.16 -4.72 -18.09
N ALA A 159 -3.00 -3.74 -18.41
CA ALA A 159 -2.83 -2.35 -17.96
C ALA A 159 -2.87 -2.23 -16.43
N THR A 160 -3.75 -2.99 -15.76
CA THR A 160 -3.79 -3.07 -14.30
C THR A 160 -2.49 -3.66 -13.72
N LEU A 161 -1.96 -4.71 -14.32
CA LEU A 161 -0.68 -5.31 -13.89
C LEU A 161 0.49 -4.34 -14.09
N ALA A 162 0.51 -3.60 -15.20
CA ALA A 162 1.51 -2.56 -15.45
C ALA A 162 1.42 -1.42 -14.40
N PHE A 163 0.21 -0.98 -14.04
CA PHE A 163 0.00 -0.05 -12.94
C PHE A 163 0.69 -0.51 -11.66
N PHE A 164 0.44 -1.76 -11.23
CA PHE A 164 1.08 -2.31 -10.01
C PHE A 164 2.58 -2.51 -10.16
N GLY A 165 3.05 -2.85 -11.36
CA GLY A 165 4.49 -2.93 -11.67
C GLY A 165 5.19 -1.60 -11.39
N LEU A 166 4.67 -0.50 -11.93
CA LEU A 166 5.20 0.85 -11.70
C LEU A 166 5.06 1.26 -10.23
N ALA A 167 3.86 1.14 -9.65
CA ALA A 167 3.58 1.56 -8.30
C ALA A 167 4.48 0.88 -7.26
N ASN A 168 4.64 -0.44 -7.36
CA ASN A 168 5.47 -1.22 -6.45
C ASN A 168 6.97 -0.97 -6.66
N SER A 169 7.41 -0.76 -7.91
CA SER A 169 8.82 -0.50 -8.21
C SER A 169 9.32 0.80 -7.58
N ALA A 170 8.47 1.82 -7.45
CA ALA A 170 8.83 3.08 -6.81
C ALA A 170 9.36 2.86 -5.38
N ALA A 171 8.69 2.03 -4.57
CA ALA A 171 9.14 1.72 -3.21
C ALA A 171 10.54 1.08 -3.17
N VAL A 172 10.92 0.33 -4.20
CA VAL A 172 12.22 -0.32 -4.32
C VAL A 172 13.32 0.67 -4.70
N TRP A 173 13.01 1.61 -5.61
CA TRP A 173 13.98 2.53 -6.17
C TRP A 173 14.20 3.79 -5.32
N TYR A 174 13.26 4.20 -4.47
CA TYR A 174 13.42 5.36 -3.61
C TYR A 174 14.71 5.28 -2.78
N GLY A 175 15.57 6.29 -2.96
CA GLY A 175 16.87 6.43 -2.30
C GLY A 175 18.00 5.57 -2.86
N ARG A 176 17.76 4.80 -3.95
CA ARG A 176 18.83 4.05 -4.65
C ARG A 176 19.49 4.85 -5.76
N GLU A 177 18.76 5.79 -6.35
CA GLU A 177 19.22 6.68 -7.42
C GLU A 177 19.36 8.10 -6.86
N PRO A 178 20.58 8.54 -6.46
CA PRO A 178 20.77 9.84 -5.79
C PRO A 178 20.31 11.04 -6.63
N ALA A 179 20.35 10.92 -7.97
CA ALA A 179 19.93 11.99 -8.89
C ALA A 179 18.41 12.02 -9.15
N VAL A 180 17.65 11.08 -8.59
CA VAL A 180 16.20 10.93 -8.84
C VAL A 180 15.43 11.18 -7.54
N THR A 181 14.78 12.34 -7.46
CA THR A 181 13.87 12.61 -6.32
C THR A 181 12.58 11.79 -6.44
N PRO A 182 11.91 11.47 -5.31
CA PRO A 182 10.61 10.79 -5.33
C PRO A 182 9.58 11.50 -6.21
N GLU A 183 9.53 12.82 -6.18
CA GLU A 183 8.58 13.64 -6.97
C GLU A 183 8.86 13.51 -8.48
N ARG A 184 10.14 13.51 -8.88
CA ARG A 184 10.53 13.31 -10.27
C ARG A 184 10.14 11.90 -10.74
N MET A 185 10.40 10.89 -9.92
CA MET A 185 10.05 9.50 -10.24
C MET A 185 8.53 9.35 -10.40
N LEU A 186 7.75 9.86 -9.45
CA LEU A 186 6.29 9.82 -9.51
C LEU A 186 5.73 10.49 -10.75
N ARG A 187 6.19 11.71 -11.08
CA ARG A 187 5.76 12.40 -12.30
C ARG A 187 6.06 11.58 -13.55
N SER A 188 7.26 11.03 -13.65
CA SER A 188 7.66 10.21 -14.80
C SER A 188 6.80 8.95 -14.92
N TYR A 189 6.52 8.27 -13.82
CA TYR A 189 5.70 7.06 -13.82
C TYR A 189 4.24 7.35 -14.19
N ILE A 190 3.69 8.46 -13.69
CA ILE A 190 2.33 8.90 -14.04
C ILE A 190 2.27 9.25 -15.53
N ASP A 191 3.21 10.04 -16.03
CA ASP A 191 3.26 10.42 -17.45
C ASP A 191 3.37 9.20 -18.36
N LEU A 192 4.29 8.28 -18.06
CA LEU A 192 4.45 7.02 -18.79
C LEU A 192 3.17 6.20 -18.83
N LEU A 193 2.54 5.99 -17.67
CA LEU A 193 1.33 5.19 -17.59
C LEU A 193 0.18 5.86 -18.33
N VAL A 194 -0.08 7.14 -18.07
CA VAL A 194 -1.22 7.86 -18.69
C VAL A 194 -1.07 7.94 -20.20
N ARG A 195 0.15 8.23 -20.71
CA ARG A 195 0.41 8.21 -22.17
C ARG A 195 0.19 6.84 -22.78
N ALA A 196 0.65 5.76 -22.11
CA ALA A 196 0.45 4.41 -22.61
C ALA A 196 -1.03 3.98 -22.66
N LEU A 197 -1.87 4.54 -21.79
CA LEU A 197 -3.31 4.24 -21.78
C LEU A 197 -4.09 5.05 -22.83
N ARG A 198 -3.68 6.29 -23.13
CA ARG A 198 -4.40 7.19 -24.03
C ARG A 198 -4.24 6.80 -25.50
N LEU A 199 -5.17 7.29 -26.30
CA LEU A 199 -5.01 7.29 -27.76
C LEU A 199 -3.80 8.16 -28.14
N THR A 200 -2.91 7.64 -28.96
CA THR A 200 -1.93 8.44 -29.72
C THR A 200 -2.66 9.09 -30.89
N HIS A 201 -2.82 10.40 -30.83
CA HIS A 201 -3.21 11.17 -32.00
C HIS A 201 -2.06 11.32 -32.97
#